data_702a3a512ab7bd8d1db79c45ee92ad4c
#
_entry.id   702a3a512ab7bd8d1db79c45ee92ad4c
#
_cell.length_a   1.000
_cell.length_b   1.000
_cell.length_c   1.000
_cell.angle_alpha   90.00
_cell.angle_beta   90.00
_cell.angle_gamma   90.00
#
_symmetry.space_group_name_H-M   'P 1'
#
loop_
_entity.id
_entity.type
_entity.pdbx_description
1 polymer ?
#
loop_
_entity_poly.entity_id
_entity_poly.type
_entity_poly.pdbx_seq_one_letter_code
_entity_poly.pdbx_strand_id
1 'polypeptide(L)'
;MELSMFKIVFVFALLNTSNALLGMGRKQSVSVTGRLTCLGKPAEGVKIKLYEKEKIKDIKMDQTYTDANGVFTVSGYKTEITNIDPKVNIYHKCNTIGLCYQKFGITIPDNFISIGSIPQKTFDIGE
;
A
#
# COMPACT_ATOMS: atom_id res chain seq x y z
N MET A 1 0.15 25.11 -46.13
CA MET A 1 1.20 25.15 -45.10
C MET A 1 0.65 25.11 -43.70
N GLU A 2 -0.40 25.82 -43.40
CA GLU A 2 -1.03 25.81 -42.08
C GLU A 2 -1.64 24.47 -41.67
N LEU A 3 -2.27 23.76 -42.60
CA LEU A 3 -2.85 22.43 -42.36
C LEU A 3 -1.81 21.38 -41.99
N SER A 4 -0.58 21.52 -42.49
CA SER A 4 0.51 20.58 -42.18
C SER A 4 1.01 20.76 -40.75
N MET A 5 1.17 21.99 -40.28
CA MET A 5 1.57 22.28 -38.90
C MET A 5 0.52 21.85 -37.89
N PHE A 6 -0.75 22.01 -38.22
CA PHE A 6 -1.85 21.59 -37.36
C PHE A 6 -1.87 20.06 -37.17
N LYS A 7 -1.61 19.33 -38.25
CA LYS A 7 -1.52 17.85 -38.15
C LYS A 7 -0.35 17.40 -37.30
N ILE A 8 0.79 18.04 -37.38
CA ILE A 8 1.98 17.72 -36.61
C ILE A 8 1.73 17.95 -35.11
N VAL A 9 1.11 19.07 -34.74
CA VAL A 9 0.78 19.39 -33.36
C VAL A 9 -0.19 18.37 -32.77
N PHE A 10 -1.19 17.94 -33.56
CA PHE A 10 -2.16 16.93 -33.09
C PHE A 10 -1.52 15.58 -32.85
N VAL A 11 -0.63 15.11 -33.71
CA VAL A 11 0.11 13.86 -33.54
C VAL A 11 1.00 13.93 -32.32
N PHE A 12 1.64 15.06 -32.06
CA PHE A 12 2.49 15.26 -30.89
C PHE A 12 1.70 15.18 -29.58
N ALA A 13 0.50 15.76 -29.53
CA ALA A 13 -0.37 15.69 -28.38
C ALA A 13 -0.84 14.25 -28.09
N LEU A 14 -1.16 13.48 -29.14
CA LEU A 14 -1.55 12.08 -29.02
C LEU A 14 -0.41 11.21 -28.47
N LEU A 15 0.82 11.43 -28.94
CA LEU A 15 1.98 10.70 -28.44
C LEU A 15 2.24 10.96 -26.95
N ASN A 16 2.12 12.20 -26.49
CA ASN A 16 2.26 12.54 -25.09
C ASN A 16 1.19 11.88 -24.22
N THR A 17 -0.05 11.84 -24.71
CA THR A 17 -1.16 11.17 -24.01
C THR A 17 -0.93 9.67 -23.94
N SER A 18 -0.45 9.05 -25.01
CA SER A 18 -0.14 7.62 -25.03
C SER A 18 0.96 7.25 -24.03
N ASN A 19 2.02 8.05 -23.94
CA ASN A 19 3.09 7.83 -22.97
C ASN A 19 2.60 7.95 -21.53
N ALA A 20 1.72 8.90 -21.23
CA ALA A 20 1.13 9.05 -19.93
C ALA A 20 0.28 7.84 -19.54
N LEU A 21 -0.47 7.25 -20.49
CA LEU A 21 -1.32 6.09 -20.25
C LEU A 21 -0.53 4.78 -20.14
N LEU A 22 0.53 4.61 -20.93
CA LEU A 22 1.23 3.33 -21.05
C LEU A 22 2.40 3.15 -20.09
N GLY A 23 3.05 4.24 -19.65
CA GLY A 23 4.31 4.11 -18.93
C GLY A 23 4.35 4.70 -17.53
N MET A 24 3.49 5.65 -17.24
CA MET A 24 3.68 6.48 -16.06
C MET A 24 2.91 6.00 -14.86
N GLY A 25 1.71 5.49 -15.04
CA GLY A 25 0.84 5.18 -13.91
C GLY A 25 0.64 6.41 -13.02
N ARG A 26 0.13 6.22 -11.83
CA ARG A 26 0.00 7.28 -10.83
C ARG A 26 0.47 6.78 -9.49
N LYS A 27 1.12 7.63 -8.72
CA LYS A 27 1.49 7.33 -7.35
C LYS A 27 0.24 7.25 -6.51
N GLN A 28 0.16 6.20 -5.71
CA GLN A 28 -0.94 5.97 -4.79
C GLN A 28 -0.34 5.54 -3.46
N SER A 29 -0.93 6.00 -2.37
CA SER A 29 -0.40 5.76 -1.05
C SER A 29 -1.49 5.35 -0.08
N VAL A 30 -1.05 4.69 1.00
CA VAL A 30 -1.93 4.21 2.04
C VAL A 30 -1.20 4.26 3.38
N SER A 31 -1.94 4.54 4.44
CA SER A 31 -1.44 4.48 5.82
C SER A 31 -2.40 3.62 6.64
N VAL A 32 -1.83 2.75 7.47
CA VAL A 32 -2.59 1.83 8.31
C VAL A 32 -2.06 1.92 9.73
N THR A 33 -2.96 2.01 10.69
CA THR A 33 -2.63 1.98 12.11
C THR A 33 -3.48 0.94 12.82
N GLY A 34 -3.01 0.51 13.97
CA GLY A 34 -3.76 -0.40 14.82
C GLY A 34 -3.05 -0.65 16.13
N ARG A 35 -3.75 -1.35 17.01
CA ARG A 35 -3.20 -1.78 18.29
C ARG A 35 -3.40 -3.29 18.42
N LEU A 36 -2.33 -4.00 18.75
CA LEU A 36 -2.37 -5.45 18.93
C LEU A 36 -2.22 -5.81 20.40
N THR A 37 -3.06 -6.73 20.83
CA THR A 37 -2.99 -7.30 22.16
C THR A 37 -2.86 -8.82 22.06
N CYS A 38 -2.20 -9.41 23.05
CA CYS A 38 -2.09 -10.85 23.19
C CYS A 38 -2.51 -11.21 24.61
N LEU A 39 -3.58 -12.00 24.75
CA LEU A 39 -4.11 -12.41 26.04
C LEU A 39 -4.36 -11.21 26.98
N GLY A 40 -4.92 -10.13 26.41
CA GLY A 40 -5.28 -8.92 27.14
C GLY A 40 -4.14 -7.95 27.41
N LYS A 41 -2.94 -8.23 26.92
CA LYS A 41 -1.76 -7.38 27.13
C LYS A 41 -1.27 -6.81 25.80
N PRO A 42 -0.67 -5.61 25.80
CA PRO A 42 -0.06 -5.06 24.59
C PRO A 42 0.97 -6.02 23.98
N ALA A 43 0.89 -6.23 22.67
CA ALA A 43 1.82 -7.10 21.95
C ALA A 43 2.94 -6.25 21.33
N GLU A 44 4.08 -6.18 21.99
CA GLU A 44 5.25 -5.44 21.52
C GLU A 44 6.08 -6.27 20.55
N GLY A 45 6.70 -5.62 19.57
CA GLY A 45 7.65 -6.24 18.65
C GLY A 45 7.03 -7.14 17.60
N VAL A 46 5.74 -7.02 17.36
CA VAL A 46 5.05 -7.79 16.31
C VAL A 46 5.38 -7.17 14.95
N LYS A 47 5.81 -8.01 14.01
CA LYS A 47 6.16 -7.57 12.66
C LYS A 47 4.92 -7.31 11.84
N ILE A 48 4.89 -6.14 11.21
CA ILE A 48 3.80 -5.69 10.33
C ILE A 48 4.41 -5.41 8.96
N LYS A 49 3.88 -6.02 7.92
CA LYS A 49 4.30 -5.74 6.54
C LYS A 49 3.13 -5.22 5.73
N LEU A 50 3.36 -4.14 5.01
CA LEU A 50 2.40 -3.57 4.07
C LEU A 50 2.80 -4.00 2.67
N TYR A 51 1.86 -4.66 1.98
CA TYR A 51 2.06 -5.17 0.63
C TYR A 51 1.08 -4.57 -0.35
N GLU A 52 1.54 -4.46 -1.58
CA GLU A 52 0.67 -4.33 -2.74
C GLU A 52 0.48 -5.74 -3.33
N LYS A 53 -0.77 -6.19 -3.37
CA LYS A 53 -1.11 -7.51 -3.87
C LYS A 53 -1.09 -7.50 -5.40
N GLU A 54 -0.27 -8.36 -6.00
CA GLU A 54 -0.17 -8.52 -7.44
C GLU A 54 -0.45 -9.96 -7.87
N LYS A 55 -0.72 -10.15 -9.16
CA LYS A 55 -1.13 -11.46 -9.71
C LYS A 55 -0.09 -12.55 -9.49
N ILE A 56 1.19 -12.22 -9.61
CA ILE A 56 2.29 -13.19 -9.53
C ILE A 56 2.84 -13.29 -8.11
N LYS A 57 3.12 -12.15 -7.48
CA LYS A 57 3.62 -12.09 -6.11
C LYS A 57 3.27 -10.74 -5.48
N ASP A 58 3.20 -10.74 -4.17
CA ASP A 58 3.00 -9.51 -3.42
C ASP A 58 4.30 -8.71 -3.35
N ILE A 59 4.21 -7.39 -3.46
CA ILE A 59 5.35 -6.49 -3.38
C ILE A 59 5.28 -5.71 -2.08
N LYS A 60 6.34 -5.83 -1.27
CA LYS A 60 6.42 -5.13 0.01
C LYS A 60 6.60 -3.64 -0.22
N MET A 61 5.70 -2.85 0.37
CA MET A 61 5.75 -1.38 0.32
C MET A 61 6.45 -0.82 1.54
N ASP A 62 6.26 -1.40 2.71
CA ASP A 62 6.88 -0.98 3.96
C ASP A 62 6.76 -2.06 5.02
N GLN A 63 7.49 -1.88 6.12
CA GLN A 63 7.50 -2.79 7.24
C GLN A 63 7.73 -2.02 8.54
N THR A 64 7.08 -2.44 9.61
CA THR A 64 7.28 -1.88 10.94
C THR A 64 7.07 -2.95 12.01
N TYR A 65 7.23 -2.54 13.26
CA TYR A 65 6.98 -3.39 14.43
C TYR A 65 6.10 -2.62 15.42
N THR A 66 5.28 -3.33 16.18
CA THR A 66 4.50 -2.70 17.23
C THR A 66 5.41 -2.20 18.35
N ASP A 67 5.01 -1.09 18.95
CA ASP A 67 5.71 -0.50 20.10
C ASP A 67 5.32 -1.18 21.43
N ALA A 68 5.80 -0.63 22.54
CA ALA A 68 5.53 -1.17 23.88
C ALA A 68 4.03 -1.16 24.24
N ASN A 69 3.24 -0.32 23.59
CA ASN A 69 1.79 -0.26 23.78
C ASN A 69 1.02 -1.15 22.79
N GLY A 70 1.73 -1.89 21.94
CA GLY A 70 1.14 -2.72 20.90
C GLY A 70 0.70 -1.94 19.67
N VAL A 71 1.04 -0.67 19.57
CA VAL A 71 0.60 0.23 18.49
C VAL A 71 1.59 0.19 17.35
N PHE A 72 1.06 0.20 16.14
CA PHE A 72 1.85 0.36 14.92
C PHE A 72 1.21 1.36 13.98
N THR A 73 2.02 1.97 13.14
CA THR A 73 1.59 2.70 11.95
C THR A 73 2.55 2.34 10.83
N VAL A 74 2.00 1.91 9.70
CA VAL A 74 2.77 1.56 8.52
C VAL A 74 2.18 2.27 7.31
N SER A 75 3.03 2.81 6.46
CA SER A 75 2.58 3.54 5.28
C SER A 75 3.55 3.31 4.14
N GLY A 76 3.02 3.42 2.93
CA GLY A 76 3.83 3.26 1.74
C GLY A 76 3.10 3.76 0.51
N TYR A 77 3.81 3.78 -0.60
CA TYR A 77 3.24 4.17 -1.87
C TYR A 77 3.77 3.29 -2.99
N LYS A 78 3.02 3.27 -4.07
CA LYS A 78 3.41 2.58 -5.30
C LYS A 78 2.80 3.27 -6.50
N THR A 79 3.49 3.19 -7.63
CA THR A 79 3.02 3.73 -8.89
C THR A 79 2.38 2.61 -9.70
N GLU A 80 1.09 2.75 -9.98
CA GLU A 80 0.31 1.79 -10.75
C GLU A 80 -0.67 2.51 -11.66
N ILE A 81 -1.04 1.87 -12.77
CA ILE A 81 -2.03 2.41 -13.72
C ILE A 81 -3.43 2.31 -13.12
N THR A 82 -3.75 1.18 -12.50
CA THR A 82 -5.02 0.95 -11.79
C THR A 82 -4.85 1.22 -10.31
N ASN A 83 -5.92 1.11 -9.54
CA ASN A 83 -5.83 1.22 -8.09
C ASN A 83 -4.89 0.15 -7.53
N ILE A 84 -4.07 0.52 -6.56
CA ILE A 84 -3.30 -0.44 -5.80
C ILE A 84 -4.25 -1.32 -4.99
N ASP A 85 -3.80 -2.52 -4.65
CA ASP A 85 -4.55 -3.47 -3.82
C ASP A 85 -3.75 -3.72 -2.54
N PRO A 86 -3.81 -2.79 -1.56
CA PRO A 86 -2.96 -2.88 -0.39
C PRO A 86 -3.52 -3.85 0.65
N LYS A 87 -2.60 -4.56 1.29
CA LYS A 87 -2.92 -5.41 2.43
C LYS A 87 -1.83 -5.34 3.48
N VAL A 88 -2.22 -5.56 4.72
CA VAL A 88 -1.30 -5.66 5.85
C VAL A 88 -1.22 -7.11 6.28
N ASN A 89 -0.01 -7.64 6.40
CA ASN A 89 0.24 -8.94 7.00
C ASN A 89 0.85 -8.74 8.40
N ILE A 90 0.31 -9.46 9.34
CA ILE A 90 0.73 -9.43 10.76
C ILE A 90 1.35 -10.78 11.09
N TYR A 91 2.60 -10.76 11.56
CA TYR A 91 3.36 -11.97 11.89
C TYR A 91 3.55 -12.03 13.41
N HIS A 92 2.93 -12.99 14.07
CA HIS A 92 2.91 -13.04 15.52
C HIS A 92 3.18 -14.44 16.07
N LYS A 93 3.51 -14.49 17.35
CA LYS A 93 3.66 -15.74 18.10
C LYS A 93 2.71 -15.82 19.29
N CYS A 94 1.66 -15.00 19.28
CA CYS A 94 0.70 -14.97 20.35
C CYS A 94 -0.02 -16.31 20.49
N ASN A 95 0.02 -16.87 21.67
CA ASN A 95 -0.65 -18.14 22.01
C ASN A 95 -0.26 -19.29 21.04
N THR A 96 0.98 -19.29 20.57
CA THR A 96 1.49 -20.34 19.68
C THR A 96 2.51 -21.20 20.41
N ILE A 97 2.56 -22.49 20.03
CA ILE A 97 3.57 -23.43 20.50
C ILE A 97 4.56 -23.64 19.37
N GLY A 98 5.87 -23.42 19.64
CA GLY A 98 6.93 -23.64 18.67
C GLY A 98 7.61 -22.36 18.22
N LEU A 99 8.51 -22.49 17.23
CA LEU A 99 9.38 -21.41 16.75
C LEU A 99 8.81 -20.62 15.58
N CYS A 100 7.76 -21.13 14.95
CA CYS A 100 7.20 -20.51 13.75
C CYS A 100 6.19 -19.42 14.07
N TYR A 101 6.24 -18.34 13.29
CA TYR A 101 5.23 -17.30 13.36
C TYR A 101 3.93 -17.75 12.72
N GLN A 102 2.82 -17.25 13.23
CA GLN A 102 1.54 -17.29 12.54
C GLN A 102 1.35 -15.98 11.79
N LYS A 103 0.68 -16.05 10.66
CA LYS A 103 0.45 -14.89 9.80
C LYS A 103 -1.04 -14.74 9.50
N PHE A 104 -1.55 -13.52 9.62
CA PHE A 104 -2.85 -13.18 9.08
C PHE A 104 -2.78 -11.86 8.32
N GLY A 105 -3.68 -11.71 7.35
CA GLY A 105 -3.70 -10.55 6.47
C GLY A 105 -5.02 -9.79 6.56
N ILE A 106 -4.93 -8.48 6.38
CA ILE A 106 -6.07 -7.58 6.35
C ILE A 106 -6.01 -6.77 5.07
N THR A 107 -7.06 -6.87 4.25
CA THR A 107 -7.20 -6.05 3.04
C THR A 107 -7.62 -4.64 3.41
N ILE A 108 -6.97 -3.64 2.82
CA ILE A 108 -7.27 -2.24 3.08
C ILE A 108 -8.32 -1.77 2.06
N PRO A 109 -9.43 -1.16 2.51
CA PRO A 109 -10.46 -0.69 1.58
C PRO A 109 -9.96 0.40 0.62
N ASP A 110 -10.46 0.40 -0.60
CA ASP A 110 -10.04 1.32 -1.66
C ASP A 110 -10.23 2.79 -1.30
N ASN A 111 -11.22 3.11 -0.49
CA ASN A 111 -11.49 4.50 -0.10
C ASN A 111 -10.41 5.09 0.83
N PHE A 112 -9.46 4.27 1.31
CA PHE A 112 -8.31 4.73 2.07
C PHE A 112 -7.06 4.95 1.21
N ILE A 113 -7.14 4.65 -0.08
CA ILE A 113 -6.05 4.93 -1.02
C ILE A 113 -6.04 6.42 -1.35
N SER A 114 -4.89 7.05 -1.23
CA SER A 114 -4.68 8.46 -1.59
C SER A 114 -3.88 8.56 -2.88
N ILE A 115 -4.16 9.59 -3.67
CA ILE A 115 -3.34 9.92 -4.84
C ILE A 115 -2.11 10.68 -4.36
N GLY A 116 -0.94 10.31 -4.86
CA GLY A 116 0.34 10.88 -4.46
C GLY A 116 1.10 9.96 -3.52
N SER A 117 2.29 10.37 -3.13
CA SER A 117 3.18 9.58 -2.28
C SER A 117 2.90 9.74 -0.78
N ILE A 118 2.09 10.74 -0.41
CA ILE A 118 1.78 11.05 0.99
C ILE A 118 0.33 10.69 1.27
N PRO A 119 0.05 9.73 2.17
CA PRO A 119 -1.32 9.36 2.51
C PRO A 119 -2.08 10.51 3.17
N GLN A 120 -3.31 10.75 2.72
CA GLN A 120 -4.20 11.77 3.27
C GLN A 120 -5.15 11.20 4.31
N LYS A 121 -5.22 9.88 4.41
CA LYS A 121 -6.08 9.15 5.34
C LYS A 121 -5.30 8.02 5.97
N THR A 122 -5.74 7.59 7.13
CA THR A 122 -5.18 6.40 7.80
C THR A 122 -6.31 5.43 8.10
N PHE A 123 -6.15 4.19 7.68
CA PHE A 123 -7.09 3.12 8.01
C PHE A 123 -6.72 2.55 9.38
N ASP A 124 -7.61 2.71 10.34
CA ASP A 124 -7.45 2.16 11.68
C ASP A 124 -8.13 0.80 11.73
N ILE A 125 -7.33 -0.25 11.90
CA ILE A 125 -7.87 -1.61 12.01
C ILE A 125 -8.46 -1.91 13.39
N GLY A 126 -8.30 -0.97 14.34
CA GLY A 126 -8.76 -1.14 15.71
C GLY A 126 -7.79 -1.95 16.56
N GLU A 127 -8.35 -2.81 17.36
CA GLU A 127 -7.60 -3.58 18.34
C GLU A 127 -7.74 -5.09 18.13
#